data_1d8973e66b4b8a7436135963ecfc8b5b
#
_entry.id   1d8973e66b4b8a7436135963ecfc8b5b
#
_cell.length_a   1.000
_cell.length_b   1.000
_cell.length_c   1.000
_cell.angle_alpha   90.00
_cell.angle_beta   90.00
_cell.angle_gamma   90.00
#
_symmetry.space_group_name_H-M   'P 1'
#
loop_
_entity.id
_entity.type
_entity.pdbx_description
1 polymer ?
#
loop_
_entity_poly.entity_id
_entity_poly.type
_entity_poly.pdbx_seq_one_letter_code
_entity_poly.pdbx_strand_id
1 'polypeptide(L)'
;MKRLECESQKSLSKLDLHKNTKLEFVKCGHNGIKELNVSKLTKLKELRCYDNKLTKLDVSKNVKLEILDCVSNNLTGLDLRKNTKLVVLCCDENKLTKLDLTKNTKLHTLWCRSNKLTKLDLTKNTKLHILWCSSNKLTKLDVTKNLDLVDLYCETNKLTNLNVEKNEKLVCLVCSDNKLTQLRLTNNKQLVKLECAKNQLTQLDTSHNNALVWVECTNNRLTKLDFSASPLCDSVVCYENKLTEIIVPKNMENDRIYYDKNLKVSIKKKTKPIKNGTYFVEDTYNYPYCTFRVTSTKAGNRTVSLGAWTNAGAFGTKGWKSYMKGVKYGNQTYKLTSIDSGAFAGGTFSEYDGNNNIVIGGSIKTIGSKAFAGTKVLKTITLGTSVEKIGSYAFANSRDLKVLKIKTTKLTFKTLSKKAFAGITSKTTVKVPKSKLSAYKKLFRKCGLSKNVKVKAI
;
A
#
# COMPACT_ATOMS: atom_id res chain seq x y z
N MET A 1 21.48 -12.41 23.21
CA MET A 1 20.95 -12.47 21.83
C MET A 1 19.63 -11.68 21.76
N LYS A 2 19.42 -10.83 20.74
CA LYS A 2 18.15 -10.09 20.51
C LYS A 2 17.39 -10.59 19.29
N ARG A 3 18.02 -11.34 18.42
CA ARG A 3 17.47 -11.87 17.16
C ARG A 3 17.80 -13.35 17.05
N LEU A 4 16.80 -14.14 16.68
CA LEU A 4 16.91 -15.56 16.36
C LEU A 4 16.30 -15.76 14.96
N GLU A 5 17.03 -16.46 14.12
CA GLU A 5 16.58 -16.91 12.80
C GLU A 5 16.94 -18.39 12.66
N CYS A 6 15.94 -19.25 12.49
CA CYS A 6 16.07 -20.69 12.33
C CYS A 6 15.01 -21.19 11.33
N GLU A 7 14.94 -20.53 10.17
CA GLU A 7 14.00 -20.88 9.11
C GLU A 7 14.50 -22.09 8.30
N SER A 8 13.57 -22.82 7.69
CA SER A 8 13.84 -23.91 6.74
C SER A 8 14.63 -25.11 7.29
N GLN A 9 14.50 -25.35 8.62
CA GLN A 9 15.02 -26.55 9.26
C GLN A 9 13.91 -27.62 9.25
N LYS A 10 13.72 -28.31 8.15
CA LYS A 10 12.60 -29.26 7.91
C LYS A 10 12.35 -30.27 9.03
N SER A 11 13.39 -30.64 9.79
CA SER A 11 13.32 -31.54 10.93
C SER A 11 12.97 -30.85 12.26
N LEU A 12 12.93 -29.51 12.32
CA LEU A 12 12.70 -28.80 13.59
C LEU A 12 11.20 -28.87 13.95
N SER A 13 10.85 -29.79 14.82
CA SER A 13 9.48 -29.99 15.31
C SER A 13 9.19 -29.32 16.65
N LYS A 14 10.23 -28.90 17.38
CA LYS A 14 10.13 -28.25 18.70
C LYS A 14 11.17 -27.15 18.82
N LEU A 15 10.75 -25.97 19.32
CA LEU A 15 11.64 -24.84 19.56
C LEU A 15 11.41 -24.31 20.97
N ASP A 16 12.38 -24.49 21.85
CA ASP A 16 12.33 -23.99 23.22
C ASP A 16 13.02 -22.63 23.33
N LEU A 17 12.26 -21.61 23.72
CA LEU A 17 12.71 -20.22 23.84
C LEU A 17 12.62 -19.68 25.27
N HIS A 18 12.31 -20.52 26.27
CA HIS A 18 11.99 -20.03 27.62
C HIS A 18 13.17 -19.27 28.30
N LYS A 19 14.43 -19.60 27.98
CA LYS A 19 15.62 -18.91 28.47
C LYS A 19 16.01 -17.67 27.67
N ASN A 20 15.44 -17.46 26.50
CA ASN A 20 15.86 -16.41 25.56
C ASN A 20 15.10 -15.08 25.78
N THR A 21 14.86 -14.65 26.99
CA THR A 21 14.00 -13.52 27.40
C THR A 21 14.40 -12.15 26.83
N LYS A 22 15.60 -12.02 26.25
CA LYS A 22 16.10 -10.79 25.62
C LYS A 22 15.73 -10.68 24.13
N LEU A 23 15.09 -11.70 23.54
CA LEU A 23 14.72 -11.69 22.12
C LEU A 23 13.69 -10.59 21.82
N GLU A 24 13.97 -9.84 20.76
CA GLU A 24 13.11 -8.83 20.17
C GLU A 24 12.55 -9.28 18.81
N PHE A 25 13.26 -10.21 18.13
CA PHE A 25 12.96 -10.71 16.79
C PHE A 25 13.14 -12.23 16.76
N VAL A 26 12.11 -12.94 16.32
CA VAL A 26 12.12 -14.39 16.11
C VAL A 26 11.58 -14.70 14.73
N LYS A 27 12.38 -15.39 13.92
CA LYS A 27 11.97 -15.98 12.65
C LYS A 27 12.23 -17.47 12.70
N CYS A 28 11.17 -18.27 12.62
CA CYS A 28 11.21 -19.73 12.67
C CYS A 28 10.22 -20.34 11.67
N GLY A 29 10.08 -19.71 10.51
CA GLY A 29 9.23 -20.18 9.43
C GLY A 29 9.79 -21.42 8.71
N HIS A 30 8.94 -22.06 7.90
CA HIS A 30 9.28 -23.28 7.12
C HIS A 30 9.84 -24.42 7.96
N ASN A 31 9.13 -24.77 9.02
CA ASN A 31 9.54 -25.86 9.92
C ASN A 31 8.37 -26.84 10.19
N GLY A 32 8.59 -27.77 11.09
CA GLY A 32 7.57 -28.73 11.52
C GLY A 32 6.98 -28.44 12.91
N ILE A 33 7.11 -27.19 13.41
CA ILE A 33 6.80 -26.83 14.78
C ILE A 33 5.30 -26.97 15.04
N LYS A 34 4.94 -27.80 16.04
CA LYS A 34 3.57 -28.03 16.46
C LYS A 34 3.14 -27.10 17.60
N GLU A 35 4.09 -26.71 18.45
CA GLU A 35 3.87 -25.85 19.62
C GLU A 35 5.00 -24.82 19.72
N LEU A 36 4.64 -23.54 19.97
CA LEU A 36 5.60 -22.46 20.13
C LEU A 36 5.20 -21.60 21.33
N ASN A 37 6.00 -21.69 22.39
CA ASN A 37 5.80 -20.87 23.60
C ASN A 37 6.68 -19.62 23.56
N VAL A 38 6.06 -18.45 23.41
CA VAL A 38 6.72 -17.13 23.41
C VAL A 38 6.39 -16.28 24.64
N SER A 39 5.72 -16.85 25.66
CA SER A 39 5.21 -16.11 26.83
C SER A 39 6.30 -15.38 27.63
N LYS A 40 7.53 -15.90 27.68
CA LYS A 40 8.68 -15.27 28.34
C LYS A 40 9.35 -14.17 27.52
N LEU A 41 9.00 -14.04 26.24
CA LEU A 41 9.61 -13.08 25.31
C LEU A 41 8.91 -11.71 25.37
N THR A 42 8.86 -11.09 26.55
CA THR A 42 8.11 -9.82 26.77
C THR A 42 8.67 -8.62 26.01
N LYS A 43 9.86 -8.76 25.41
CA LYS A 43 10.51 -7.74 24.56
C LYS A 43 10.24 -7.93 23.06
N LEU A 44 9.52 -9.00 22.68
CA LEU A 44 9.31 -9.39 21.31
C LEU A 44 8.52 -8.31 20.53
N LYS A 45 9.07 -7.91 19.39
CA LYS A 45 8.51 -6.93 18.45
C LYS A 45 8.09 -7.57 17.14
N GLU A 46 8.79 -8.62 16.73
CA GLU A 46 8.53 -9.34 15.49
C GLU A 46 8.57 -10.84 15.74
N LEU A 47 7.50 -11.52 15.35
CA LEU A 47 7.39 -12.97 15.32
C LEU A 47 6.98 -13.41 13.92
N ARG A 48 7.83 -14.20 13.26
CA ARG A 48 7.51 -14.89 12.01
C ARG A 48 7.63 -16.39 12.23
N CYS A 49 6.49 -17.05 12.27
CA CYS A 49 6.37 -18.50 12.48
C CYS A 49 5.50 -19.16 11.38
N TYR A 50 5.55 -18.58 10.18
CA TYR A 50 4.78 -19.06 9.04
C TYR A 50 5.24 -20.46 8.60
N ASP A 51 4.36 -21.15 7.87
CA ASP A 51 4.60 -22.51 7.35
C ASP A 51 5.13 -23.48 8.44
N ASN A 52 4.25 -23.68 9.42
CA ASN A 52 4.46 -24.62 10.52
C ASN A 52 3.18 -25.47 10.77
N LYS A 53 3.11 -26.17 11.87
CA LYS A 53 1.96 -27.05 12.23
C LYS A 53 1.26 -26.56 13.50
N LEU A 54 1.33 -25.26 13.80
CA LEU A 54 0.76 -24.66 14.99
C LEU A 54 -0.78 -24.76 14.97
N THR A 55 -1.36 -25.30 16.02
CA THR A 55 -2.83 -25.32 16.23
C THR A 55 -3.28 -24.21 17.17
N LYS A 56 -2.38 -23.69 18.00
CA LYS A 56 -2.58 -22.58 18.93
C LYS A 56 -1.35 -21.69 18.95
N LEU A 57 -1.54 -20.40 19.18
CA LEU A 57 -0.45 -19.43 19.35
C LEU A 57 -0.91 -18.38 20.37
N ASP A 58 -0.31 -18.38 21.57
CA ASP A 58 -0.57 -17.37 22.59
C ASP A 58 0.51 -16.28 22.54
N VAL A 59 0.11 -15.07 22.14
CA VAL A 59 0.96 -13.87 22.09
C VAL A 59 0.54 -12.82 23.14
N SER A 60 -0.30 -13.18 24.11
CA SER A 60 -0.88 -12.24 25.08
C SER A 60 0.17 -11.54 25.96
N LYS A 61 1.32 -12.16 26.19
CA LYS A 61 2.44 -11.57 26.93
C LYS A 61 3.37 -10.72 26.07
N ASN A 62 3.25 -10.79 24.76
CA ASN A 62 4.11 -10.07 23.80
C ASN A 62 3.51 -8.71 23.42
N VAL A 63 3.25 -7.86 24.43
CA VAL A 63 2.56 -6.56 24.29
C VAL A 63 3.33 -5.52 23.47
N LYS A 64 4.57 -5.82 23.10
CA LYS A 64 5.41 -4.97 22.22
C LYS A 64 5.37 -5.40 20.77
N LEU A 65 4.61 -6.46 20.44
CA LEU A 65 4.57 -7.03 19.10
C LEU A 65 4.04 -5.99 18.09
N GLU A 66 4.81 -5.78 17.05
CA GLU A 66 4.51 -4.87 15.92
C GLU A 66 4.24 -5.66 14.63
N ILE A 67 4.90 -6.80 14.46
CA ILE A 67 4.74 -7.69 13.30
C ILE A 67 4.46 -9.10 13.78
N LEU A 68 3.37 -9.68 13.33
CA LEU A 68 3.04 -11.08 13.48
C LEU A 68 2.79 -11.70 12.12
N ASP A 69 3.60 -12.69 11.78
CA ASP A 69 3.44 -13.51 10.59
C ASP A 69 3.33 -14.98 11.00
N CYS A 70 2.10 -15.51 10.90
CA CYS A 70 1.74 -16.89 11.23
C CYS A 70 0.99 -17.57 10.07
N VAL A 71 1.29 -17.16 8.84
CA VAL A 71 0.75 -17.72 7.60
C VAL A 71 0.97 -19.25 7.54
N SER A 72 0.09 -19.98 6.87
CA SER A 72 0.21 -21.43 6.63
C SER A 72 0.46 -22.20 7.93
N ASN A 73 -0.53 -22.17 8.82
CA ASN A 73 -0.58 -22.94 10.05
C ASN A 73 -1.97 -23.61 10.22
N ASN A 74 -2.24 -24.17 11.38
CA ASN A 74 -3.53 -24.82 11.68
C ASN A 74 -4.33 -24.07 12.77
N LEU A 75 -4.11 -22.75 12.91
CA LEU A 75 -4.72 -21.95 13.96
C LEU A 75 -6.24 -21.88 13.79
N THR A 76 -6.99 -22.22 14.83
CA THR A 76 -8.45 -22.10 14.89
C THR A 76 -8.93 -20.81 15.55
N GLY A 77 -8.07 -20.16 16.30
CA GLY A 77 -8.29 -18.87 16.98
C GLY A 77 -6.99 -18.13 17.18
N LEU A 78 -7.08 -16.80 17.29
CA LEU A 78 -5.94 -15.91 17.52
C LEU A 78 -6.41 -14.69 18.33
N ASP A 79 -6.00 -14.61 19.61
CA ASP A 79 -6.34 -13.48 20.48
C ASP A 79 -5.24 -12.41 20.41
N LEU A 80 -5.59 -11.25 19.86
CA LEU A 80 -4.68 -10.12 19.65
C LEU A 80 -5.02 -8.90 20.52
N ARG A 81 -5.97 -9.02 21.45
CA ARG A 81 -6.46 -7.87 22.25
C ARG A 81 -5.36 -7.18 23.07
N LYS A 82 -4.30 -7.88 23.44
CA LYS A 82 -3.14 -7.33 24.17
C LYS A 82 -2.06 -6.76 23.24
N ASN A 83 -2.07 -7.07 21.95
CA ASN A 83 -1.05 -6.67 20.98
C ASN A 83 -1.40 -5.34 20.30
N THR A 84 -1.67 -4.32 21.08
CA THR A 84 -2.15 -2.99 20.62
C THR A 84 -1.13 -2.20 19.78
N LYS A 85 0.09 -2.72 19.63
CA LYS A 85 1.16 -2.15 18.81
C LYS A 85 1.28 -2.76 17.43
N LEU A 86 0.47 -3.80 17.12
CA LEU A 86 0.49 -4.46 15.82
C LEU A 86 0.27 -3.45 14.70
N VAL A 87 1.14 -3.56 13.71
CA VAL A 87 1.13 -2.79 12.45
C VAL A 87 0.96 -3.73 11.26
N VAL A 88 1.55 -4.93 11.32
CA VAL A 88 1.42 -5.95 10.29
C VAL A 88 0.93 -7.23 10.92
N LEU A 89 -0.14 -7.77 10.38
CA LEU A 89 -0.67 -9.08 10.70
C LEU A 89 -0.81 -9.89 9.41
N CYS A 90 -0.06 -10.99 9.31
CA CYS A 90 -0.20 -11.98 8.26
C CYS A 90 -0.64 -13.30 8.93
N CYS A 91 -1.88 -13.73 8.65
CA CYS A 91 -2.47 -14.96 9.18
C CYS A 91 -3.23 -15.74 8.11
N ASP A 92 -2.82 -15.57 6.84
CA ASP A 92 -3.34 -16.33 5.71
C ASP A 92 -3.23 -17.85 5.95
N GLU A 93 -4.06 -18.63 5.25
CA GLU A 93 -3.96 -20.09 5.24
C GLU A 93 -3.98 -20.72 6.65
N ASN A 94 -5.03 -20.39 7.38
CA ASN A 94 -5.32 -20.94 8.71
C ASN A 94 -6.78 -21.47 8.78
N LYS A 95 -7.24 -21.77 9.96
CA LYS A 95 -8.61 -22.28 10.20
C LYS A 95 -9.44 -21.31 11.05
N LEU A 96 -9.09 -20.00 11.01
CA LEU A 96 -9.71 -18.96 11.83
C LEU A 96 -11.18 -18.77 11.44
N THR A 97 -12.08 -18.83 12.42
CA THR A 97 -13.51 -18.57 12.24
C THR A 97 -13.90 -17.16 12.69
N LYS A 98 -13.09 -16.54 13.54
CA LYS A 98 -13.25 -15.19 14.09
C LYS A 98 -11.89 -14.50 14.20
N LEU A 99 -11.87 -13.17 14.05
CA LEU A 99 -10.68 -12.35 14.22
C LEU A 99 -11.12 -10.99 14.78
N ASP A 100 -10.84 -10.75 16.06
CA ASP A 100 -11.12 -9.45 16.72
C ASP A 100 -9.89 -8.55 16.63
N LEU A 101 -10.04 -7.46 15.87
CA LEU A 101 -9.00 -6.46 15.62
C LEU A 101 -9.33 -5.09 16.24
N THR A 102 -10.36 -4.99 17.08
CA THR A 102 -10.85 -3.73 17.65
C THR A 102 -9.81 -2.99 18.48
N LYS A 103 -8.84 -3.71 19.08
CA LYS A 103 -7.72 -3.13 19.85
C LYS A 103 -6.46 -2.85 19.01
N ASN A 104 -6.39 -3.34 17.77
CA ASN A 104 -5.21 -3.22 16.91
C ASN A 104 -5.30 -2.00 15.98
N THR A 105 -5.57 -0.84 16.57
CA THR A 105 -5.85 0.44 15.86
C THR A 105 -4.66 1.01 15.07
N LYS A 106 -3.49 0.39 15.18
CA LYS A 106 -2.27 0.75 14.43
C LYS A 106 -2.05 -0.11 13.19
N LEU A 107 -2.96 -1.07 12.97
CA LEU A 107 -2.83 -2.02 11.87
C LEU A 107 -2.83 -1.28 10.52
N HIS A 108 -1.83 -1.60 9.72
CA HIS A 108 -1.56 -1.03 8.42
C HIS A 108 -1.72 -2.08 7.31
N THR A 109 -1.28 -3.30 7.60
CA THR A 109 -1.36 -4.44 6.69
C THR A 109 -2.07 -5.58 7.38
N LEU A 110 -3.11 -6.10 6.75
CA LEU A 110 -3.83 -7.28 7.18
C LEU A 110 -3.90 -8.28 6.03
N TRP A 111 -3.29 -9.45 6.21
CA TRP A 111 -3.46 -10.62 5.37
C TRP A 111 -4.16 -11.69 6.17
N CYS A 112 -5.37 -12.05 5.78
CA CYS A 112 -6.19 -13.09 6.42
C CYS A 112 -6.92 -13.97 5.40
N ARG A 113 -6.29 -14.15 4.22
CA ARG A 113 -6.82 -14.99 3.14
C ARG A 113 -6.91 -16.46 3.57
N SER A 114 -7.73 -17.24 2.85
CA SER A 114 -7.83 -18.70 3.04
C SER A 114 -8.05 -19.08 4.51
N ASN A 115 -9.12 -18.51 5.08
CA ASN A 115 -9.61 -18.81 6.43
C ASN A 115 -11.10 -19.18 6.39
N LYS A 116 -11.77 -19.21 7.54
CA LYS A 116 -13.19 -19.51 7.67
C LYS A 116 -14.00 -18.34 8.25
N LEU A 117 -13.50 -17.09 8.05
CA LEU A 117 -14.11 -15.89 8.62
C LEU A 117 -15.48 -15.63 8.00
N THR A 118 -16.49 -15.45 8.85
CA THR A 118 -17.85 -15.07 8.43
C THR A 118 -18.12 -13.57 8.61
N LYS A 119 -17.35 -12.89 9.45
CA LYS A 119 -17.40 -11.46 9.74
C LYS A 119 -16.00 -10.91 9.94
N LEU A 120 -15.78 -9.65 9.57
CA LEU A 120 -14.52 -8.92 9.78
C LEU A 120 -14.88 -7.46 10.05
N ASP A 121 -14.71 -7.01 11.31
CA ASP A 121 -14.91 -5.62 11.70
C ASP A 121 -13.60 -4.85 11.62
N LEU A 122 -13.53 -3.86 10.71
CA LEU A 122 -12.37 -3.01 10.46
C LEU A 122 -12.61 -1.54 10.85
N THR A 123 -13.70 -1.24 11.52
CA THR A 123 -14.10 0.13 11.86
C THR A 123 -13.08 0.88 12.73
N LYS A 124 -12.28 0.15 13.53
CA LYS A 124 -11.22 0.71 14.36
C LYS A 124 -9.83 0.73 13.68
N ASN A 125 -9.67 0.05 12.54
CA ASN A 125 -8.39 -0.09 11.84
C ASN A 125 -8.23 0.98 10.74
N THR A 126 -8.47 2.24 11.09
CA THR A 126 -8.53 3.38 10.16
C THR A 126 -7.21 3.70 9.45
N LYS A 127 -6.12 3.02 9.81
CA LYS A 127 -4.78 3.16 9.19
C LYS A 127 -4.48 2.08 8.17
N LEU A 128 -5.47 1.23 7.86
CA LEU A 128 -5.26 0.10 6.97
C LEU A 128 -5.00 0.59 5.54
N HIS A 129 -3.90 0.10 4.93
CA HIS A 129 -3.51 0.36 3.55
C HIS A 129 -3.67 -0.86 2.67
N ILE A 130 -3.39 -2.04 3.23
CA ILE A 130 -3.44 -3.31 2.52
C ILE A 130 -4.39 -4.23 3.27
N LEU A 131 -5.43 -4.67 2.60
CA LEU A 131 -6.36 -5.68 3.09
C LEU A 131 -6.46 -6.83 2.10
N TRP A 132 -5.99 -8.01 2.50
CA TRP A 132 -6.18 -9.25 1.79
C TRP A 132 -7.03 -10.19 2.63
N CYS A 133 -8.30 -10.35 2.26
CA CYS A 133 -9.27 -11.17 2.97
C CYS A 133 -10.00 -12.17 2.06
N SER A 134 -9.37 -12.50 0.94
CA SER A 134 -9.86 -13.45 -0.06
C SER A 134 -10.10 -14.85 0.52
N SER A 135 -10.89 -15.67 -0.16
CA SER A 135 -11.11 -17.07 0.20
C SER A 135 -11.55 -17.24 1.67
N ASN A 136 -12.64 -16.53 2.01
CA ASN A 136 -13.31 -16.60 3.31
C ASN A 136 -14.82 -16.86 3.11
N LYS A 137 -15.61 -16.64 4.15
CA LYS A 137 -17.08 -16.81 4.13
C LYS A 137 -17.80 -15.49 4.43
N LEU A 138 -17.16 -14.34 4.11
CA LEU A 138 -17.71 -13.02 4.41
C LEU A 138 -18.96 -12.74 3.58
N THR A 139 -20.05 -12.36 4.25
CA THR A 139 -21.30 -11.92 3.60
C THR A 139 -21.39 -10.40 3.52
N LYS A 140 -20.63 -9.68 4.35
CA LYS A 140 -20.51 -8.22 4.38
C LYS A 140 -19.06 -7.82 4.65
N LEU A 141 -18.61 -6.73 4.05
CA LEU A 141 -17.32 -6.12 4.30
C LEU A 141 -17.49 -4.59 4.23
N ASP A 142 -17.32 -3.93 5.39
CA ASP A 142 -17.35 -2.46 5.47
C ASP A 142 -15.91 -1.91 5.55
N VAL A 143 -15.49 -1.23 4.49
CA VAL A 143 -14.19 -0.55 4.39
C VAL A 143 -14.33 0.98 4.39
N THR A 144 -15.51 1.52 4.65
CA THR A 144 -15.80 2.96 4.57
C THR A 144 -15.03 3.82 5.56
N LYS A 145 -14.46 3.24 6.62
CA LYS A 145 -13.58 3.92 7.60
C LYS A 145 -12.08 3.78 7.29
N ASN A 146 -11.72 2.94 6.32
CA ASN A 146 -10.33 2.65 5.95
C ASN A 146 -9.88 3.57 4.79
N LEU A 147 -9.89 4.88 5.03
CA LEU A 147 -9.69 5.92 4.01
C LEU A 147 -8.30 5.92 3.36
N ASP A 148 -7.35 5.23 3.99
CA ASP A 148 -5.99 5.11 3.48
C ASP A 148 -5.77 3.79 2.67
N LEU A 149 -6.85 3.02 2.40
CA LEU A 149 -6.76 1.74 1.70
C LEU A 149 -6.33 1.93 0.24
N VAL A 150 -5.28 1.19 -0.14
CA VAL A 150 -4.66 1.21 -1.47
C VAL A 150 -4.89 -0.12 -2.19
N ASP A 151 -4.71 -1.23 -1.49
CA ASP A 151 -4.91 -2.58 -2.04
C ASP A 151 -6.02 -3.31 -1.29
N LEU A 152 -7.05 -3.73 -2.01
CA LEU A 152 -8.15 -4.53 -1.49
C LEU A 152 -8.31 -5.81 -2.31
N TYR A 153 -8.04 -6.95 -1.70
CA TYR A 153 -8.29 -8.29 -2.22
C TYR A 153 -9.34 -8.96 -1.36
N CYS A 154 -10.55 -9.15 -1.89
CA CYS A 154 -11.69 -9.75 -1.19
C CYS A 154 -12.44 -10.77 -2.06
N GLU A 155 -11.75 -11.31 -3.06
CA GLU A 155 -12.30 -12.32 -3.96
C GLU A 155 -12.62 -13.63 -3.20
N THR A 156 -13.46 -14.45 -3.81
CA THR A 156 -13.90 -15.75 -3.27
C THR A 156 -14.49 -15.61 -1.86
N ASN A 157 -15.57 -14.82 -1.78
CA ASN A 157 -16.38 -14.61 -0.59
C ASN A 157 -17.89 -14.74 -0.94
N LYS A 158 -18.75 -14.22 -0.10
CA LYS A 158 -20.22 -14.24 -0.31
C LYS A 158 -20.82 -12.84 -0.27
N LEU A 159 -20.02 -11.81 -0.66
CA LEU A 159 -20.43 -10.42 -0.60
C LEU A 159 -21.55 -10.12 -1.60
N THR A 160 -22.65 -9.55 -1.12
CA THR A 160 -23.76 -9.08 -1.96
C THR A 160 -23.65 -7.59 -2.28
N ASN A 161 -22.86 -6.85 -1.50
CA ASN A 161 -22.57 -5.44 -1.69
C ASN A 161 -21.14 -5.14 -1.24
N LEU A 162 -20.48 -4.19 -1.94
CA LEU A 162 -19.16 -3.68 -1.59
C LEU A 162 -19.12 -2.18 -1.90
N ASN A 163 -19.03 -1.35 -0.86
CA ASN A 163 -18.91 0.10 -1.01
C ASN A 163 -17.46 0.53 -0.82
N VAL A 164 -16.83 0.96 -1.92
CA VAL A 164 -15.45 1.47 -1.96
C VAL A 164 -15.35 2.97 -2.25
N GLU A 165 -16.47 3.68 -2.35
CA GLU A 165 -16.49 5.10 -2.74
C GLU A 165 -15.72 6.03 -1.79
N LYS A 166 -15.51 5.63 -0.52
CA LYS A 166 -14.68 6.37 0.45
C LYS A 166 -13.18 6.07 0.33
N ASN A 167 -12.82 5.03 -0.41
CA ASN A 167 -11.44 4.56 -0.55
C ASN A 167 -10.78 5.20 -1.79
N GLU A 168 -10.68 6.54 -1.78
CA GLU A 168 -10.20 7.33 -2.94
C GLU A 168 -8.76 7.04 -3.37
N LYS A 169 -7.98 6.38 -2.48
CA LYS A 169 -6.58 5.98 -2.72
C LYS A 169 -6.46 4.58 -3.32
N LEU A 170 -7.57 3.89 -3.56
CA LEU A 170 -7.54 2.52 -4.03
C LEU A 170 -6.90 2.45 -5.42
N VAL A 171 -5.87 1.60 -5.54
CA VAL A 171 -5.10 1.34 -6.76
C VAL A 171 -5.40 -0.05 -7.30
N CYS A 172 -5.55 -1.03 -6.42
CA CYS A 172 -5.88 -2.39 -6.78
C CYS A 172 -7.16 -2.83 -6.06
N LEU A 173 -8.15 -3.28 -6.83
CA LEU A 173 -9.39 -3.87 -6.35
C LEU A 173 -9.59 -5.24 -6.99
N VAL A 174 -9.53 -6.30 -6.18
CA VAL A 174 -9.85 -7.66 -6.57
C VAL A 174 -11.04 -8.14 -5.75
N CYS A 175 -12.21 -8.24 -6.39
CA CYS A 175 -13.48 -8.62 -5.76
C CYS A 175 -14.23 -9.71 -6.55
N SER A 176 -13.49 -10.47 -7.35
CA SER A 176 -14.03 -11.58 -8.14
C SER A 176 -14.65 -12.67 -7.26
N ASP A 177 -15.49 -13.53 -7.84
CA ASP A 177 -16.13 -14.66 -7.17
C ASP A 177 -16.85 -14.23 -5.87
N ASN A 178 -17.85 -13.36 -6.06
CA ASN A 178 -18.77 -12.86 -5.06
C ASN A 178 -20.22 -12.85 -5.61
N LYS A 179 -21.13 -12.15 -4.97
CA LYS A 179 -22.53 -12.02 -5.38
C LYS A 179 -22.93 -10.57 -5.63
N LEU A 180 -21.97 -9.75 -6.10
CA LEU A 180 -22.18 -8.31 -6.31
C LEU A 180 -23.12 -8.09 -7.51
N THR A 181 -24.17 -7.30 -7.31
CA THR A 181 -25.09 -6.87 -8.38
C THR A 181 -24.74 -5.49 -8.92
N GLN A 182 -23.98 -4.71 -8.16
CA GLN A 182 -23.48 -3.38 -8.55
C GLN A 182 -22.10 -3.13 -7.95
N LEU A 183 -21.30 -2.30 -8.62
CA LEU A 183 -19.99 -1.86 -8.15
C LEU A 183 -19.79 -0.39 -8.56
N ARG A 184 -19.76 0.52 -7.59
CA ARG A 184 -19.58 1.95 -7.83
C ARG A 184 -18.12 2.35 -7.62
N LEU A 185 -17.51 2.94 -8.65
CA LEU A 185 -16.08 3.27 -8.71
C LEU A 185 -15.81 4.77 -8.93
N THR A 186 -16.83 5.62 -8.86
CA THR A 186 -16.76 7.04 -9.21
C THR A 186 -15.61 7.80 -8.51
N ASN A 187 -15.32 7.47 -7.26
CA ASN A 187 -14.29 8.15 -6.48
C ASN A 187 -12.92 7.46 -6.52
N ASN A 188 -12.82 6.24 -7.10
CA ASN A 188 -11.58 5.46 -7.14
C ASN A 188 -10.72 5.83 -8.36
N LYS A 189 -10.39 7.11 -8.48
CA LYS A 189 -9.71 7.69 -9.66
C LYS A 189 -8.28 7.19 -9.85
N GLN A 190 -7.68 6.59 -8.82
CA GLN A 190 -6.34 6.01 -8.87
C GLN A 190 -6.33 4.51 -9.18
N LEU A 191 -7.51 3.91 -9.43
CA LEU A 191 -7.63 2.50 -9.69
C LEU A 191 -6.92 2.12 -10.99
N VAL A 192 -5.94 1.21 -10.87
CA VAL A 192 -5.09 0.71 -11.95
C VAL A 192 -5.51 -0.69 -12.36
N LYS A 193 -5.80 -1.54 -11.36
CA LYS A 193 -6.19 -2.92 -11.55
C LYS A 193 -7.58 -3.15 -10.97
N LEU A 194 -8.48 -3.68 -11.78
CA LEU A 194 -9.83 -4.08 -11.40
C LEU A 194 -10.08 -5.53 -11.80
N GLU A 195 -10.32 -6.41 -10.83
CA GLU A 195 -10.82 -7.75 -11.06
C GLU A 195 -12.16 -7.91 -10.34
N CYS A 196 -13.22 -8.05 -11.10
CA CYS A 196 -14.59 -8.21 -10.62
C CYS A 196 -15.33 -9.36 -11.32
N ALA A 197 -14.58 -10.35 -11.81
CA ALA A 197 -15.12 -11.53 -12.46
C ALA A 197 -16.06 -12.35 -11.55
N LYS A 198 -16.87 -13.22 -12.14
CA LYS A 198 -17.77 -14.14 -11.38
C LYS A 198 -18.60 -13.39 -10.35
N ASN A 199 -19.37 -12.40 -10.81
CA ASN A 199 -20.35 -11.64 -10.06
C ASN A 199 -21.70 -11.59 -10.81
N GLN A 200 -22.57 -10.69 -10.43
CA GLN A 200 -23.89 -10.53 -11.08
C GLN A 200 -24.07 -9.10 -11.62
N LEU A 201 -22.96 -8.45 -11.99
CA LEU A 201 -22.97 -7.06 -12.45
C LEU A 201 -23.71 -6.94 -13.79
N THR A 202 -24.64 -6.00 -13.86
CA THR A 202 -25.35 -5.64 -15.11
C THR A 202 -24.75 -4.43 -15.79
N GLN A 203 -24.01 -3.61 -15.04
CA GLN A 203 -23.31 -2.41 -15.51
C GLN A 203 -21.96 -2.27 -14.80
N LEU A 204 -20.99 -1.67 -15.48
CA LEU A 204 -19.68 -1.31 -14.93
C LEU A 204 -19.28 0.05 -15.50
N ASP A 205 -19.47 1.12 -14.70
CA ASP A 205 -19.07 2.47 -15.08
C ASP A 205 -17.62 2.72 -14.67
N THR A 206 -16.74 2.85 -15.68
CA THR A 206 -15.31 3.17 -15.51
C THR A 206 -14.96 4.59 -15.96
N SER A 207 -15.95 5.45 -16.20
CA SER A 207 -15.78 6.80 -16.77
C SER A 207 -14.90 7.74 -15.95
N HIS A 208 -14.68 7.43 -14.66
CA HIS A 208 -13.86 8.20 -13.73
C HIS A 208 -12.52 7.53 -13.39
N ASN A 209 -12.27 6.31 -13.89
CA ASN A 209 -11.09 5.51 -13.54
C ASN A 209 -10.00 5.61 -14.61
N ASN A 210 -9.48 6.82 -14.79
CA ASN A 210 -8.55 7.17 -15.87
C ASN A 210 -7.20 6.40 -15.79
N ALA A 211 -6.85 5.86 -14.62
CA ALA A 211 -5.62 5.13 -14.39
C ALA A 211 -5.72 3.63 -14.70
N LEU A 212 -6.90 3.12 -15.05
CA LEU A 212 -7.08 1.69 -15.33
C LEU A 212 -6.16 1.22 -16.45
N VAL A 213 -5.48 0.10 -16.17
CA VAL A 213 -4.59 -0.62 -17.08
C VAL A 213 -5.12 -2.02 -17.34
N TRP A 214 -5.53 -2.70 -16.27
CA TRP A 214 -6.01 -4.08 -16.32
C TRP A 214 -7.44 -4.17 -15.79
N VAL A 215 -8.33 -4.78 -16.58
CA VAL A 215 -9.71 -5.06 -16.16
C VAL A 215 -10.06 -6.51 -16.45
N GLU A 216 -10.49 -7.23 -15.43
CA GLU A 216 -11.09 -8.54 -15.56
C GLU A 216 -12.52 -8.51 -15.01
N CYS A 217 -13.50 -8.73 -15.88
CA CYS A 217 -14.92 -8.71 -15.55
C CYS A 217 -15.69 -9.93 -16.12
N THR A 218 -14.97 -11.03 -16.37
CA THR A 218 -15.51 -12.29 -16.89
C THR A 218 -16.66 -12.80 -16.02
N ASN A 219 -17.61 -13.51 -16.61
CA ASN A 219 -18.73 -14.14 -15.92
C ASN A 219 -19.55 -13.14 -15.08
N ASN A 220 -20.19 -12.21 -15.81
CA ASN A 220 -21.14 -11.23 -15.29
C ASN A 220 -22.37 -11.14 -16.23
N ARG A 221 -23.16 -10.07 -16.13
CA ARG A 221 -24.33 -9.83 -16.96
C ARG A 221 -24.22 -8.51 -17.73
N LEU A 222 -22.97 -8.10 -18.03
CA LEU A 222 -22.68 -6.83 -18.70
C LEU A 222 -23.13 -6.83 -20.16
N THR A 223 -23.73 -5.74 -20.61
CA THR A 223 -24.16 -5.56 -22.01
C THR A 223 -23.27 -4.59 -22.77
N LYS A 224 -22.57 -3.71 -22.05
CA LYS A 224 -21.67 -2.70 -22.63
C LYS A 224 -20.50 -2.43 -21.69
N LEU A 225 -19.33 -2.13 -22.29
CA LEU A 225 -18.13 -1.66 -21.61
C LEU A 225 -17.57 -0.42 -22.31
N ASP A 226 -17.17 0.60 -21.54
CA ASP A 226 -16.55 1.81 -22.06
C ASP A 226 -15.29 2.18 -21.27
N PHE A 227 -14.12 1.95 -21.87
CA PHE A 227 -12.80 2.29 -21.34
C PHE A 227 -12.18 3.52 -22.03
N SER A 228 -12.97 4.30 -22.76
CA SER A 228 -12.48 5.51 -23.46
C SER A 228 -11.86 6.54 -22.53
N ALA A 229 -12.23 6.52 -21.24
CA ALA A 229 -11.66 7.38 -20.20
C ALA A 229 -10.31 6.88 -19.63
N SER A 230 -9.93 5.63 -19.93
CA SER A 230 -8.73 4.96 -19.40
C SER A 230 -7.70 4.75 -20.51
N PRO A 231 -6.96 5.80 -20.92
CA PRO A 231 -6.13 5.76 -22.13
C PRO A 231 -4.93 4.83 -22.05
N LEU A 232 -4.61 4.31 -20.86
CA LEU A 232 -3.58 3.29 -20.65
C LEU A 232 -4.16 1.89 -20.44
N CYS A 233 -5.45 1.71 -20.59
CA CYS A 233 -6.04 0.39 -20.50
C CYS A 233 -5.44 -0.49 -21.60
N ASP A 234 -4.71 -1.52 -21.15
CA ASP A 234 -3.89 -2.40 -22.02
C ASP A 234 -4.47 -3.82 -22.11
N SER A 235 -5.33 -4.21 -21.17
CA SER A 235 -5.94 -5.52 -21.19
C SER A 235 -7.34 -5.50 -20.59
N VAL A 236 -8.29 -6.08 -21.33
CA VAL A 236 -9.68 -6.27 -20.91
C VAL A 236 -10.08 -7.72 -21.11
N VAL A 237 -10.37 -8.43 -20.01
CA VAL A 237 -10.86 -9.80 -20.02
C VAL A 237 -12.33 -9.80 -19.60
N CYS A 238 -13.22 -10.14 -20.51
CA CYS A 238 -14.67 -9.97 -20.33
C CYS A 238 -15.52 -11.10 -20.95
N TYR A 239 -15.00 -12.32 -21.00
CA TYR A 239 -15.77 -13.51 -21.41
C TYR A 239 -17.03 -13.73 -20.56
N GLU A 240 -17.94 -14.55 -21.05
CA GLU A 240 -19.14 -14.95 -20.31
C GLU A 240 -19.96 -13.75 -19.81
N ASN A 241 -20.23 -12.82 -20.71
CA ASN A 241 -21.12 -11.68 -20.53
C ASN A 241 -22.20 -11.64 -21.64
N LYS A 242 -23.02 -10.59 -21.66
CA LYS A 242 -24.04 -10.33 -22.70
C LYS A 242 -23.66 -9.13 -23.57
N LEU A 243 -22.36 -8.97 -23.88
CA LEU A 243 -21.83 -7.78 -24.51
C LEU A 243 -22.32 -7.59 -25.95
N THR A 244 -22.76 -6.38 -26.26
CA THR A 244 -23.06 -5.92 -27.60
C THR A 244 -22.10 -4.83 -28.08
N GLU A 245 -21.46 -4.11 -27.16
CA GLU A 245 -20.52 -3.04 -27.44
C GLU A 245 -19.36 -3.00 -26.44
N ILE A 246 -18.15 -2.82 -26.96
CA ILE A 246 -16.95 -2.53 -26.17
C ILE A 246 -16.28 -1.29 -26.77
N ILE A 247 -16.05 -0.25 -25.95
CA ILE A 247 -15.31 0.94 -26.33
C ILE A 247 -13.97 0.91 -25.60
N VAL A 248 -12.87 0.93 -26.36
CA VAL A 248 -11.50 0.85 -25.84
C VAL A 248 -10.67 2.07 -26.25
N PRO A 249 -9.54 2.34 -25.60
CA PRO A 249 -8.59 3.37 -26.04
C PRO A 249 -8.11 3.13 -27.47
N LYS A 250 -7.83 4.23 -28.20
CA LYS A 250 -7.38 4.17 -29.60
C LYS A 250 -6.09 3.35 -29.81
N ASN A 251 -5.20 3.38 -28.83
CA ASN A 251 -3.91 2.71 -28.84
C ASN A 251 -3.96 1.26 -28.36
N MET A 252 -5.10 0.79 -27.86
CA MET A 252 -5.24 -0.60 -27.42
C MET A 252 -5.27 -1.54 -28.63
N GLU A 253 -4.47 -2.61 -28.60
CA GLU A 253 -4.46 -3.66 -29.61
C GLU A 253 -5.67 -4.59 -29.46
N ASN A 254 -6.18 -5.12 -30.57
CA ASN A 254 -7.40 -5.93 -30.53
C ASN A 254 -7.19 -7.29 -29.86
N ASP A 255 -5.98 -7.83 -29.88
CA ASP A 255 -5.58 -9.08 -29.22
C ASP A 255 -5.49 -8.95 -27.69
N ARG A 256 -5.57 -7.72 -27.18
CA ARG A 256 -5.63 -7.42 -25.73
C ARG A 256 -7.07 -7.35 -25.21
N ILE A 257 -8.08 -7.61 -26.07
CA ILE A 257 -9.50 -7.65 -25.70
C ILE A 257 -9.96 -9.09 -25.77
N TYR A 258 -10.22 -9.68 -24.63
CA TYR A 258 -10.60 -11.09 -24.48
C TYR A 258 -12.11 -11.18 -24.20
N TYR A 259 -12.90 -11.54 -25.21
CA TYR A 259 -14.35 -11.65 -25.16
C TYR A 259 -14.85 -12.87 -25.96
N ASP A 260 -16.13 -13.23 -25.82
CA ASP A 260 -16.75 -14.36 -26.53
C ASP A 260 -16.90 -14.02 -28.01
N LYS A 261 -16.08 -14.59 -28.87
CA LYS A 261 -16.04 -14.32 -30.31
C LYS A 261 -17.31 -14.77 -31.08
N ASN A 262 -18.10 -15.65 -30.47
CA ASN A 262 -19.39 -16.06 -30.99
C ASN A 262 -20.50 -14.98 -30.84
N LEU A 263 -20.26 -13.97 -30.01
CA LEU A 263 -21.15 -12.82 -29.88
C LEU A 263 -20.85 -11.75 -30.95
N LYS A 264 -21.90 -11.14 -31.50
CA LYS A 264 -21.76 -9.98 -32.41
C LYS A 264 -21.45 -8.73 -31.57
N VAL A 265 -20.19 -8.52 -31.18
CA VAL A 265 -19.76 -7.38 -30.38
C VAL A 265 -19.18 -6.29 -31.27
N SER A 266 -19.69 -5.07 -31.13
CA SER A 266 -19.15 -3.89 -31.78
C SER A 266 -17.98 -3.33 -30.97
N ILE A 267 -16.76 -3.37 -31.52
CA ILE A 267 -15.57 -2.79 -30.86
C ILE A 267 -15.31 -1.41 -31.47
N LYS A 268 -15.34 -0.38 -30.62
CA LYS A 268 -15.05 1.00 -30.99
C LYS A 268 -13.79 1.51 -30.32
N LYS A 269 -12.93 2.17 -31.09
CA LYS A 269 -11.70 2.79 -30.56
C LYS A 269 -11.89 4.27 -30.30
N LYS A 270 -11.86 4.69 -29.03
CA LYS A 270 -12.06 6.08 -28.61
C LYS A 270 -11.21 6.39 -27.40
N THR A 271 -10.53 7.53 -27.38
CA THR A 271 -9.77 7.99 -26.20
C THR A 271 -10.24 9.40 -25.83
N LYS A 272 -10.59 9.60 -24.58
CA LYS A 272 -10.87 10.93 -24.03
C LYS A 272 -9.56 11.71 -23.84
N PRO A 273 -9.54 13.03 -24.10
CA PRO A 273 -8.35 13.85 -23.87
C PRO A 273 -7.90 13.83 -22.42
N ILE A 274 -6.58 13.85 -22.20
CA ILE A 274 -5.99 13.99 -20.87
C ILE A 274 -6.27 15.39 -20.32
N LYS A 275 -6.69 15.46 -19.08
CA LYS A 275 -6.95 16.71 -18.35
C LYS A 275 -6.10 16.76 -17.08
N ASN A 276 -5.96 17.95 -16.50
CA ASN A 276 -5.42 18.11 -15.16
C ASN A 276 -6.27 17.29 -14.18
N GLY A 277 -5.60 16.60 -13.26
CA GLY A 277 -6.26 15.67 -12.32
C GLY A 277 -6.38 14.22 -12.82
N THR A 278 -6.09 13.94 -14.11
CA THR A 278 -6.03 12.56 -14.63
C THR A 278 -4.92 11.79 -13.93
N TYR A 279 -5.22 10.58 -13.46
CA TYR A 279 -4.22 9.66 -12.92
C TYR A 279 -3.76 8.70 -14.02
N PHE A 280 -2.51 8.26 -13.94
CA PHE A 280 -1.94 7.23 -14.81
C PHE A 280 -0.78 6.50 -14.11
N VAL A 281 -0.30 5.40 -14.72
CA VAL A 281 0.93 4.68 -14.35
C VAL A 281 1.91 4.72 -15.52
N GLU A 282 3.20 4.65 -15.25
CA GLU A 282 4.23 4.64 -16.29
C GLU A 282 4.57 3.22 -16.76
N ASP A 283 4.61 2.27 -15.84
CA ASP A 283 4.97 0.88 -16.12
C ASP A 283 3.77 -0.04 -15.83
N THR A 284 3.31 -0.72 -16.87
CA THR A 284 2.14 -1.61 -16.84
C THR A 284 2.48 -3.07 -16.57
N TYR A 285 3.76 -3.44 -16.67
CA TYR A 285 4.20 -4.84 -16.60
C TYR A 285 4.79 -5.27 -15.26
N ASN A 286 5.22 -4.32 -14.43
CA ASN A 286 5.90 -4.61 -13.18
C ASN A 286 5.08 -4.12 -11.95
N TYR A 287 4.77 -5.02 -11.01
CA TYR A 287 4.41 -4.64 -9.66
C TYR A 287 5.63 -4.07 -8.93
N PRO A 288 5.52 -3.02 -8.14
CA PRO A 288 4.35 -2.28 -7.68
C PRO A 288 4.01 -1.10 -8.57
N TYR A 289 2.75 -0.74 -8.58
CA TYR A 289 2.28 0.40 -9.34
C TYR A 289 2.50 1.72 -8.60
N CYS A 290 3.08 2.69 -9.31
CA CYS A 290 3.06 4.09 -8.91
C CYS A 290 2.01 4.81 -9.73
N THR A 291 1.08 5.49 -9.09
CA THR A 291 0.16 6.37 -9.78
C THR A 291 0.71 7.79 -9.85
N PHE A 292 0.57 8.41 -11.01
CA PHE A 292 0.93 9.79 -11.24
C PHE A 292 -0.32 10.59 -11.59
N ARG A 293 -0.49 11.76 -11.00
CA ARG A 293 -1.59 12.66 -11.28
C ARG A 293 -1.10 13.84 -12.12
N VAL A 294 -1.72 14.07 -13.26
CA VAL A 294 -1.40 15.22 -14.13
C VAL A 294 -1.73 16.53 -13.41
N THR A 295 -0.74 17.39 -13.25
CA THR A 295 -0.88 18.70 -12.61
C THR A 295 -0.81 19.85 -13.65
N SER A 296 -0.21 19.61 -14.82
CA SER A 296 -0.24 20.51 -15.96
C SER A 296 -0.11 19.75 -17.28
N THR A 297 -0.96 20.08 -18.25
CA THR A 297 -0.88 19.60 -19.63
C THR A 297 -0.28 20.63 -20.59
N LYS A 298 0.12 21.83 -20.10
CA LYS A 298 0.65 22.93 -20.91
C LYS A 298 1.91 22.50 -21.66
N ALA A 299 1.95 22.69 -22.98
CA ALA A 299 3.12 22.39 -23.81
C ALA A 299 4.37 23.11 -23.25
N GLY A 300 5.51 22.39 -23.21
CA GLY A 300 6.75 22.90 -22.62
C GLY A 300 6.81 22.89 -21.07
N ASN A 301 5.66 22.74 -20.39
CA ASN A 301 5.59 22.69 -18.92
C ASN A 301 4.60 21.63 -18.44
N ARG A 302 4.73 20.41 -18.97
CA ARG A 302 3.94 19.25 -18.49
C ARG A 302 4.44 18.79 -17.15
N THR A 303 3.55 18.66 -16.18
CA THR A 303 3.92 18.27 -14.82
C THR A 303 2.97 17.23 -14.24
N VAL A 304 3.52 16.42 -13.33
CA VAL A 304 2.78 15.43 -12.55
C VAL A 304 3.16 15.50 -11.08
N SER A 305 2.26 14.97 -10.23
CA SER A 305 2.54 14.59 -8.86
C SER A 305 2.56 13.06 -8.73
N LEU A 306 3.35 12.52 -7.80
CA LEU A 306 3.24 11.14 -7.39
C LEU A 306 1.99 10.99 -6.51
N GLY A 307 1.01 10.21 -6.95
CA GLY A 307 -0.28 10.02 -6.28
C GLY A 307 -0.22 8.98 -5.17
N ALA A 308 -0.02 7.73 -5.53
CA ALA A 308 0.09 6.61 -4.59
C ALA A 308 1.20 5.65 -5.00
N TRP A 309 1.65 4.89 -4.02
CA TRP A 309 2.66 3.86 -4.18
C TRP A 309 2.14 2.57 -3.54
N THR A 310 1.99 1.52 -4.31
CA THR A 310 1.57 0.22 -3.78
C THR A 310 2.76 -0.56 -3.24
N ASN A 311 2.50 -1.33 -2.21
CA ASN A 311 3.54 -2.06 -1.48
C ASN A 311 3.75 -3.50 -2.01
N ALA A 312 3.13 -3.82 -3.14
CA ALA A 312 3.10 -5.18 -3.68
C ALA A 312 4.37 -5.56 -4.45
N GLY A 313 5.53 -5.28 -3.89
CA GLY A 313 6.80 -5.70 -4.47
C GLY A 313 7.97 -4.82 -4.06
N ALA A 314 9.15 -5.40 -4.16
CA ALA A 314 10.41 -4.78 -3.85
C ALA A 314 10.75 -3.66 -4.84
N PHE A 315 10.36 -2.43 -4.55
CA PHE A 315 10.81 -1.33 -5.37
C PHE A 315 12.23 -0.94 -4.98
N GLY A 316 13.16 -1.33 -5.82
CA GLY A 316 14.54 -0.90 -5.70
C GLY A 316 14.69 0.60 -5.95
N THR A 317 15.67 1.23 -5.30
CA THR A 317 16.04 2.63 -5.49
C THR A 317 16.37 3.00 -6.96
N LYS A 318 16.59 2.00 -7.83
CA LYS A 318 16.80 2.17 -9.28
C LYS A 318 15.56 2.78 -9.97
N GLY A 319 14.37 2.26 -9.70
CA GLY A 319 13.12 2.78 -10.28
C GLY A 319 12.85 4.21 -9.86
N TRP A 320 13.06 4.54 -8.58
CA TRP A 320 12.93 5.92 -8.10
C TRP A 320 13.82 6.91 -8.85
N LYS A 321 15.07 6.52 -9.16
CA LYS A 321 16.01 7.38 -9.93
C LYS A 321 15.52 7.67 -11.34
N SER A 322 14.80 6.75 -11.98
CA SER A 322 14.27 6.99 -13.33
C SER A 322 13.16 8.04 -13.33
N TYR A 323 12.26 8.02 -12.35
CA TYR A 323 11.20 9.03 -12.23
C TYR A 323 11.71 10.47 -11.99
N MET A 324 12.90 10.60 -11.40
CA MET A 324 13.55 11.92 -11.26
C MET A 324 13.97 12.54 -12.59
N LYS A 325 14.15 11.75 -13.65
CA LYS A 325 14.49 12.22 -15.00
C LYS A 325 13.25 12.65 -15.78
N GLY A 326 12.09 12.07 -15.47
CA GLY A 326 10.80 12.36 -16.11
C GLY A 326 9.90 11.14 -16.10
N VAL A 327 8.60 11.37 -16.12
CA VAL A 327 7.55 10.34 -16.12
C VAL A 327 6.92 10.32 -17.51
N LYS A 328 6.93 9.19 -18.18
CA LYS A 328 6.36 9.04 -19.52
C LYS A 328 4.88 8.69 -19.46
N TYR A 329 4.13 9.28 -20.38
CA TYR A 329 2.73 8.94 -20.64
C TYR A 329 2.46 9.05 -22.13
N GLY A 330 2.31 7.92 -22.81
CA GLY A 330 2.35 7.86 -24.27
C GLY A 330 3.65 8.48 -24.81
N ASN A 331 3.54 9.32 -25.83
CA ASN A 331 4.70 10.02 -26.41
C ASN A 331 5.08 11.32 -25.66
N GLN A 332 4.52 11.55 -24.48
CA GLN A 332 4.75 12.77 -23.69
C GLN A 332 5.58 12.47 -22.44
N THR A 333 6.51 13.38 -22.13
CA THR A 333 7.28 13.33 -20.88
C THR A 333 6.81 14.43 -19.93
N TYR A 334 6.52 14.04 -18.71
CA TYR A 334 6.06 14.91 -17.63
C TYR A 334 7.13 15.05 -16.56
N LYS A 335 7.27 16.25 -16.04
CA LYS A 335 8.18 16.54 -14.93
C LYS A 335 7.53 16.23 -13.60
N LEU A 336 8.15 15.41 -12.77
CA LEU A 336 7.65 15.12 -11.43
C LEU A 336 7.96 16.32 -10.51
N THR A 337 6.93 17.03 -10.05
CA THR A 337 7.08 18.27 -9.28
C THR A 337 6.61 18.20 -7.85
N SER A 338 5.83 17.16 -7.49
CA SER A 338 5.35 16.98 -6.13
C SER A 338 5.13 15.53 -5.78
N ILE A 339 5.12 15.25 -4.49
CA ILE A 339 4.67 13.99 -3.89
C ILE A 339 3.37 14.29 -3.16
N ASP A 340 2.29 13.61 -3.51
CA ASP A 340 0.96 13.85 -2.94
C ASP A 340 0.87 13.38 -1.49
N SER A 341 -0.22 13.75 -0.82
CA SER A 341 -0.44 13.39 0.57
C SER A 341 -0.57 11.88 0.75
N GLY A 342 0.24 11.32 1.65
CA GLY A 342 0.23 9.90 1.96
C GLY A 342 0.86 8.97 0.92
N ALA A 343 1.49 9.47 -0.13
CA ALA A 343 2.00 8.67 -1.25
C ALA A 343 2.86 7.46 -0.85
N PHE A 344 3.67 7.57 0.19
CA PHE A 344 4.48 6.48 0.74
C PHE A 344 4.08 6.10 2.18
N ALA A 345 2.92 6.56 2.66
CA ALA A 345 2.56 6.39 4.06
C ALA A 345 2.44 4.90 4.43
N GLY A 346 3.14 4.51 5.49
CA GLY A 346 3.20 3.14 5.98
C GLY A 346 3.94 2.15 5.10
N GLY A 347 4.45 2.58 3.95
CA GLY A 347 5.16 1.75 3.00
C GLY A 347 6.36 1.02 3.62
N THR A 348 6.54 -0.25 3.28
CA THR A 348 7.76 -1.01 3.53
C THR A 348 8.63 -0.92 2.29
N PHE A 349 9.79 -0.29 2.41
CA PHE A 349 10.80 -0.33 1.36
C PHE A 349 11.54 -1.66 1.47
N SER A 350 11.59 -2.42 0.37
CA SER A 350 12.19 -3.74 0.37
C SER A 350 13.70 -3.72 0.61
N GLU A 351 14.19 -4.76 1.31
CA GLU A 351 15.63 -4.99 1.52
C GLU A 351 16.34 -5.58 0.28
N TYR A 352 15.60 -5.89 -0.80
CA TYR A 352 16.15 -6.65 -1.94
C TYR A 352 17.33 -6.00 -2.68
N ASP A 353 17.51 -4.68 -2.58
CA ASP A 353 18.67 -4.00 -3.16
C ASP A 353 19.65 -3.45 -2.11
N GLY A 354 19.45 -3.78 -0.85
CA GLY A 354 20.34 -3.39 0.28
C GLY A 354 20.41 -1.88 0.53
N ASN A 355 19.71 -1.06 -0.27
CA ASN A 355 19.86 0.40 -0.26
C ASN A 355 18.60 1.09 0.24
N ASN A 356 18.42 1.09 1.55
CA ASN A 356 17.27 1.71 2.23
C ASN A 356 17.34 3.26 2.25
N ASN A 357 17.76 3.86 1.14
CA ASN A 357 17.97 5.31 1.00
C ASN A 357 17.16 5.85 -0.17
N ILE A 358 16.40 6.92 0.05
CA ILE A 358 15.66 7.63 -0.99
C ILE A 358 16.19 9.06 -1.15
N VAL A 359 16.39 9.49 -2.39
CA VAL A 359 16.79 10.87 -2.72
C VAL A 359 15.63 11.53 -3.45
N ILE A 360 15.04 12.55 -2.85
CA ILE A 360 14.00 13.40 -3.41
C ILE A 360 14.70 14.62 -3.99
N GLY A 361 15.01 14.53 -5.28
CA GLY A 361 15.79 15.55 -5.98
C GLY A 361 15.05 16.16 -7.16
N GLY A 362 15.83 16.66 -8.11
CA GLY A 362 15.32 17.15 -9.38
C GLY A 362 14.37 18.32 -9.23
N SER A 363 13.19 18.17 -9.80
CA SER A 363 12.15 19.20 -9.88
C SER A 363 11.12 19.17 -8.77
N ILE A 364 11.24 18.25 -7.79
CA ILE A 364 10.24 18.15 -6.70
C ILE A 364 10.32 19.36 -5.79
N LYS A 365 9.23 20.12 -5.75
CA LYS A 365 9.07 21.33 -4.93
C LYS A 365 8.25 21.06 -3.67
N THR A 366 7.31 20.12 -3.72
CA THR A 366 6.34 19.89 -2.64
C THR A 366 6.34 18.45 -2.16
N ILE A 367 6.41 18.28 -0.84
CA ILE A 367 6.17 17.01 -0.14
C ILE A 367 4.80 17.14 0.55
N GLY A 368 3.85 16.29 0.21
CA GLY A 368 2.50 16.30 0.75
C GLY A 368 2.40 15.92 2.23
N SER A 369 1.23 16.11 2.81
CA SER A 369 0.97 15.71 4.20
C SER A 369 1.06 14.19 4.34
N LYS A 370 1.67 13.71 5.44
CA LYS A 370 1.88 12.28 5.70
C LYS A 370 2.63 11.51 4.59
N ALA A 371 3.27 12.17 3.62
CA ALA A 371 3.86 11.53 2.44
C ALA A 371 4.78 10.35 2.78
N PHE A 372 5.57 10.43 3.83
CA PHE A 372 6.45 9.36 4.34
C PHE A 372 6.09 8.92 5.76
N ALA A 373 4.85 9.15 6.19
CA ALA A 373 4.45 8.83 7.56
C ALA A 373 4.45 7.31 7.79
N GLY A 374 5.11 6.87 8.86
CA GLY A 374 5.13 5.46 9.25
C GLY A 374 5.91 4.53 8.32
N THR A 375 6.71 5.07 7.39
CA THR A 375 7.56 4.25 6.52
C THR A 375 8.48 3.36 7.33
N LYS A 376 8.59 2.09 6.90
CA LYS A 376 9.48 1.09 7.51
C LYS A 376 10.67 0.81 6.60
N VAL A 377 11.76 0.30 7.21
CA VAL A 377 12.99 -0.10 6.53
C VAL A 377 13.76 1.08 5.91
N LEU A 378 13.13 2.22 5.65
CA LEU A 378 13.78 3.39 5.06
C LEU A 378 14.73 4.05 6.09
N LYS A 379 16.04 3.95 5.85
CA LYS A 379 17.11 4.43 6.76
C LYS A 379 17.50 5.88 6.50
N THR A 380 17.49 6.31 5.23
CA THR A 380 17.88 7.67 4.86
C THR A 380 16.91 8.29 3.87
N ILE A 381 16.46 9.51 4.15
CA ILE A 381 15.75 10.37 3.21
C ILE A 381 16.61 11.60 2.95
N THR A 382 16.86 11.90 1.67
CA THR A 382 17.55 13.13 1.26
C THR A 382 16.58 14.02 0.48
N LEU A 383 16.31 15.22 0.98
CA LEU A 383 15.56 16.26 0.26
C LEU A 383 16.52 17.16 -0.50
N GLY A 384 16.30 17.28 -1.80
CA GLY A 384 17.11 18.12 -2.70
C GLY A 384 16.89 19.62 -2.51
N THR A 385 17.64 20.42 -3.25
CA THR A 385 17.64 21.88 -3.18
C THR A 385 16.36 22.52 -3.73
N SER A 386 15.59 21.79 -4.55
CA SER A 386 14.34 22.26 -5.17
C SER A 386 13.15 22.26 -4.21
N VAL A 387 13.22 21.52 -3.08
CA VAL A 387 12.09 21.38 -2.15
C VAL A 387 11.81 22.71 -1.46
N GLU A 388 10.57 23.18 -1.60
CA GLU A 388 10.10 24.47 -1.09
C GLU A 388 9.02 24.31 -0.01
N LYS A 389 8.25 23.19 -0.04
CA LYS A 389 7.11 22.97 0.87
C LYS A 389 7.09 21.55 1.43
N ILE A 390 6.77 21.43 2.73
CA ILE A 390 6.61 20.14 3.41
C ILE A 390 5.31 20.19 4.23
N GLY A 391 4.42 19.23 3.96
CA GLY A 391 3.11 19.12 4.58
C GLY A 391 3.12 18.58 6.01
N SER A 392 1.97 18.58 6.66
CA SER A 392 1.80 18.12 8.03
C SER A 392 2.08 16.62 8.14
N TYR A 393 2.80 16.22 9.20
CA TYR A 393 3.14 14.81 9.48
C TYR A 393 3.92 14.11 8.36
N ALA A 394 4.57 14.86 7.45
CA ALA A 394 5.20 14.30 6.27
C ALA A 394 6.16 13.14 6.58
N PHE A 395 6.86 13.18 7.71
CA PHE A 395 7.81 12.14 8.15
C PHE A 395 7.41 11.50 9.49
N ALA A 396 6.14 11.64 9.90
CA ALA A 396 5.69 11.19 11.21
C ALA A 396 5.83 9.67 11.39
N ASN A 397 6.31 9.26 12.57
CA ASN A 397 6.41 7.83 12.95
C ASN A 397 7.28 6.95 12.04
N SER A 398 8.16 7.53 11.22
CA SER A 398 9.17 6.80 10.43
C SER A 398 10.29 6.33 11.37
N ARG A 399 10.06 5.21 12.08
CA ARG A 399 10.88 4.78 13.23
C ARG A 399 12.26 4.25 12.85
N ASP A 400 12.41 3.74 11.62
CA ASP A 400 13.66 3.18 11.10
C ASP A 400 14.55 4.26 10.49
N LEU A 401 14.03 5.47 10.33
CA LEU A 401 14.75 6.59 9.75
C LEU A 401 15.93 7.01 10.65
N LYS A 402 17.15 6.79 10.15
CA LYS A 402 18.41 7.17 10.83
C LYS A 402 18.88 8.56 10.45
N VAL A 403 18.70 8.92 9.17
CA VAL A 403 19.16 10.22 8.63
C VAL A 403 18.09 10.87 7.79
N LEU A 404 17.72 12.08 8.15
CA LEU A 404 16.95 13.00 7.30
C LEU A 404 17.87 14.13 6.82
N LYS A 405 18.32 14.07 5.56
CA LYS A 405 19.21 15.05 4.97
C LYS A 405 18.40 16.07 4.19
N ILE A 406 18.43 17.34 4.58
CA ILE A 406 17.67 18.44 3.97
C ILE A 406 18.65 19.41 3.33
N LYS A 407 18.80 19.35 2.00
CA LYS A 407 19.75 20.19 1.25
C LYS A 407 19.17 21.55 0.87
N THR A 408 17.84 21.70 0.86
CA THR A 408 17.20 22.98 0.51
C THR A 408 17.46 24.06 1.55
N THR A 409 17.58 25.30 1.11
CA THR A 409 17.67 26.50 1.95
C THR A 409 16.36 27.31 1.96
N LYS A 410 15.31 26.81 1.28
CA LYS A 410 14.07 27.53 0.96
C LYS A 410 12.96 27.39 2.01
N LEU A 411 13.11 26.50 2.99
CA LEU A 411 12.07 26.26 3.97
C LEU A 411 11.89 27.44 4.92
N THR A 412 10.64 27.83 5.11
CA THR A 412 10.20 28.91 6.01
C THR A 412 9.06 28.43 6.90
N PHE A 413 8.65 29.24 7.85
CA PHE A 413 7.49 28.94 8.70
C PHE A 413 6.15 28.88 7.91
N LYS A 414 6.09 29.55 6.75
CA LYS A 414 4.92 29.52 5.85
C LYS A 414 4.87 28.23 5.02
N THR A 415 6.03 27.65 4.70
CA THR A 415 6.15 26.50 3.77
C THR A 415 6.38 25.18 4.48
N LEU A 416 6.67 25.18 5.77
CA LEU A 416 6.86 24.00 6.59
C LEU A 416 5.72 23.90 7.62
N SER A 417 4.90 22.87 7.49
CA SER A 417 3.73 22.70 8.36
C SER A 417 4.11 22.41 9.82
N LYS A 418 3.30 22.89 10.76
CA LYS A 418 3.56 22.82 12.22
C LYS A 418 3.87 21.43 12.78
N LYS A 419 3.39 20.36 12.17
CA LYS A 419 3.60 18.97 12.63
C LYS A 419 4.38 18.11 11.62
N ALA A 420 5.14 18.74 10.71
CA ALA A 420 5.86 18.03 9.64
C ALA A 420 6.78 16.92 10.17
N PHE A 421 7.42 17.13 11.31
CA PHE A 421 8.39 16.22 11.93
C PHE A 421 7.86 15.50 13.19
N ALA A 422 6.56 15.52 13.42
CA ALA A 422 5.97 14.89 14.61
C ALA A 422 6.26 13.37 14.62
N GLY A 423 6.74 12.85 15.77
CA GLY A 423 7.01 11.42 15.93
C GLY A 423 8.34 10.91 15.33
N ILE A 424 9.20 11.79 14.81
CA ILE A 424 10.60 11.47 14.54
C ILE A 424 11.31 11.24 15.87
N THR A 425 12.05 10.13 15.99
CA THR A 425 12.69 9.69 17.24
C THR A 425 14.10 10.25 17.43
N SER A 426 14.64 10.19 18.64
CA SER A 426 16.03 10.55 18.95
C SER A 426 17.09 9.72 18.23
N LYS A 427 16.69 8.59 17.62
CA LYS A 427 17.56 7.76 16.77
C LYS A 427 17.85 8.41 15.41
N THR A 428 17.04 9.39 14.99
CA THR A 428 17.21 10.10 13.73
C THR A 428 18.14 11.30 13.90
N THR A 429 19.07 11.47 12.98
CA THR A 429 19.86 12.72 12.84
C THR A 429 19.32 13.51 11.65
N VAL A 430 18.95 14.76 11.88
CA VAL A 430 18.57 15.69 10.81
C VAL A 430 19.82 16.47 10.38
N LYS A 431 20.18 16.42 9.09
CA LYS A 431 21.32 17.14 8.52
C LYS A 431 20.82 18.26 7.61
N VAL A 432 21.39 19.45 7.76
CA VAL A 432 20.97 20.68 7.05
C VAL A 432 22.16 21.49 6.55
N PRO A 433 21.99 22.39 5.56
CA PRO A 433 23.09 23.26 5.12
C PRO A 433 23.69 24.06 6.28
N LYS A 434 25.02 24.18 6.31
CA LYS A 434 25.76 24.89 7.36
C LYS A 434 25.21 26.31 7.55
N SER A 435 24.95 27.04 6.44
CA SER A 435 24.41 28.40 6.42
C SER A 435 22.99 28.52 7.04
N LYS A 436 22.22 27.41 7.16
CA LYS A 436 20.86 27.37 7.71
C LYS A 436 20.77 26.66 9.06
N LEU A 437 21.87 26.17 9.63
CA LEU A 437 21.88 25.32 10.81
C LEU A 437 21.12 25.94 12.00
N SER A 438 21.43 27.16 12.37
CA SER A 438 20.80 27.86 13.50
C SER A 438 19.31 28.14 13.22
N ALA A 439 19.01 28.69 12.04
CA ALA A 439 17.65 29.03 11.62
C ALA A 439 16.76 27.77 11.57
N TYR A 440 17.27 26.68 10.97
CA TYR A 440 16.52 25.45 10.83
C TYR A 440 16.36 24.66 12.15
N LYS A 441 17.33 24.75 13.07
CA LYS A 441 17.11 24.24 14.44
C LYS A 441 15.87 24.87 15.09
N LYS A 442 15.77 26.20 15.05
CA LYS A 442 14.62 26.95 15.60
C LYS A 442 13.33 26.61 14.86
N LEU A 443 13.35 26.62 13.50
CA LEU A 443 12.20 26.35 12.67
C LEU A 443 11.63 24.94 12.90
N PHE A 444 12.47 23.91 12.89
CA PHE A 444 12.04 22.52 12.98
C PHE A 444 11.49 22.19 14.37
N ARG A 445 12.02 22.79 15.44
CA ARG A 445 11.44 22.68 16.80
C ARG A 445 10.01 23.19 16.85
N LYS A 446 9.75 24.35 16.24
CA LYS A 446 8.39 24.91 16.10
C LYS A 446 7.48 24.02 15.24
N CYS A 447 8.05 23.22 14.33
CA CYS A 447 7.32 22.31 13.43
C CYS A 447 7.29 20.87 13.90
N GLY A 448 7.45 20.60 15.21
CA GLY A 448 7.21 19.32 15.83
C GLY A 448 8.41 18.41 15.96
N LEU A 449 9.63 18.88 15.66
CA LEU A 449 10.85 18.09 15.89
C LEU A 449 11.18 18.05 17.39
N SER A 450 11.26 16.86 17.96
CA SER A 450 11.61 16.65 19.39
C SER A 450 12.98 17.25 19.76
N LYS A 451 13.10 17.84 20.95
CA LYS A 451 14.37 18.39 21.49
C LYS A 451 15.50 17.35 21.48
N ASN A 452 15.17 16.07 21.62
CA ASN A 452 16.15 14.98 21.69
C ASN A 452 16.70 14.56 20.30
N VAL A 453 16.15 15.08 19.20
CA VAL A 453 16.63 14.81 17.84
C VAL A 453 17.84 15.69 17.53
N LYS A 454 18.95 15.08 17.11
CA LYS A 454 20.17 15.83 16.73
C LYS A 454 19.99 16.53 15.40
N VAL A 455 20.28 17.84 15.32
CA VAL A 455 20.35 18.62 14.08
C VAL A 455 21.79 19.05 13.86
N LYS A 456 22.40 18.63 12.74
CA LYS A 456 23.81 18.88 12.40
C LYS A 456 23.94 19.54 11.03
N ALA A 457 25.06 20.15 10.74
CA ALA A 457 25.42 20.57 9.39
C ALA A 457 25.67 19.37 8.47
N ILE A 458 25.45 19.58 7.14
CA ILE A 458 25.83 18.62 6.09
C ILE A 458 27.32 18.75 5.90
#